data_b011bde30e0729c116564be2182d9252
#
_entry.id   b011bde30e0729c116564be2182d9252
#
_cell.length_a   1.000
_cell.length_b   1.000
_cell.length_c   1.000
_cell.angle_alpha   90.00
_cell.angle_beta   90.00
_cell.angle_gamma   90.00
#
_symmetry.space_group_name_H-M   'P 1'
#
loop_
_entity.id
_entity.type
_entity.pdbx_description
1 polymer ?
#
loop_
_entity_poly.entity_id
_entity_poly.type
_entity_poly.pdbx_seq_one_letter_code
_entity_poly.pdbx_strand_id
1 'polypeptide(L)'
;MGVDEERERIRMKMMMELMSKAQRKADARQNLTREDVIRLIRQITKGDRTEEIINNALQLYGDAAIQVFRQLVELHLSGRLSELQDYELYQILERVGLHVPIRTRIRIV
;
A
#
# COMPACT_ATOMS: atom_id res chain seq x y z
N MET A 1 -34.31 -9.26 37.61
CA MET A 1 -34.52 -9.09 36.19
C MET A 1 -33.73 -7.98 35.53
N GLY A 2 -33.06 -7.10 36.13
CA GLY A 2 -32.36 -5.99 35.47
C GLY A 2 -30.91 -6.19 35.20
N VAL A 3 -30.17 -6.93 36.05
CA VAL A 3 -28.70 -6.92 36.03
C VAL A 3 -28.14 -7.77 34.90
N ASP A 4 -28.74 -8.88 34.54
CA ASP A 4 -28.26 -9.75 33.46
C ASP A 4 -28.58 -9.20 32.07
N GLU A 5 -29.74 -8.57 31.88
CA GLU A 5 -30.09 -7.91 30.64
C GLU A 5 -29.23 -6.68 30.37
N GLU A 6 -28.88 -5.91 31.39
CA GLU A 6 -27.99 -4.77 31.26
C GLU A 6 -26.55 -5.19 30.91
N ARG A 7 -26.06 -6.29 31.50
CA ARG A 7 -24.75 -6.85 31.19
C ARG A 7 -24.67 -7.36 29.75
N GLU A 8 -25.71 -8.00 29.27
CA GLU A 8 -25.78 -8.46 27.88
C GLU A 8 -25.83 -7.30 26.89
N ARG A 9 -26.57 -6.25 27.19
CA ARG A 9 -26.59 -5.04 26.36
C ARG A 9 -25.23 -4.35 26.28
N ILE A 10 -24.53 -4.26 27.40
CA ILE A 10 -23.18 -3.67 27.47
C ILE A 10 -22.19 -4.52 26.69
N ARG A 11 -22.25 -5.85 26.81
CA ARG A 11 -21.40 -6.77 26.04
C ARG A 11 -21.63 -6.63 24.54
N MET A 12 -22.88 -6.61 24.09
CA MET A 12 -23.23 -6.44 22.67
C MET A 12 -22.72 -5.10 22.13
N LYS A 13 -22.89 -4.04 22.91
CA LYS A 13 -22.44 -2.71 22.53
C LYS A 13 -20.90 -2.65 22.40
N MET A 14 -20.18 -3.25 23.33
CA MET A 14 -18.71 -3.34 23.27
C MET A 14 -18.23 -4.16 22.08
N MET A 15 -18.87 -5.30 21.80
CA MET A 15 -18.54 -6.12 20.64
C MET A 15 -18.78 -5.38 19.32
N MET A 16 -19.88 -4.66 19.22
CA MET A 16 -20.17 -3.85 18.03
C MET A 16 -19.16 -2.72 17.83
N GLU A 17 -18.74 -2.06 18.89
CA GLU A 17 -17.73 -1.02 18.81
C GLU A 17 -16.36 -1.57 18.39
N LEU A 18 -15.96 -2.73 18.93
CA LEU A 18 -14.71 -3.39 18.55
C LEU A 18 -14.71 -3.85 17.10
N MET A 19 -15.82 -4.44 16.64
CA MET A 19 -15.98 -4.84 15.23
C MET A 19 -15.99 -3.64 14.30
N SER A 20 -16.66 -2.56 14.67
CA SER A 20 -16.72 -1.34 13.89
C SER A 20 -15.32 -0.69 13.75
N LYS A 21 -14.53 -0.67 14.82
CA LYS A 21 -13.15 -0.16 14.78
C LYS A 21 -12.24 -1.05 13.94
N ALA A 22 -12.37 -2.37 14.04
CA ALA A 22 -11.60 -3.31 13.22
C ALA A 22 -11.95 -3.18 11.75
N GLN A 23 -13.23 -3.05 11.40
CA GLN A 23 -13.68 -2.81 10.04
C GLN A 23 -13.18 -1.49 9.49
N ARG A 24 -13.21 -0.40 10.27
CA ARG A 24 -12.69 0.91 9.84
C ARG A 24 -11.21 0.86 9.52
N LYS A 25 -10.40 0.13 10.29
CA LYS A 25 -8.98 -0.05 10.00
C LYS A 25 -8.75 -0.88 8.74
N ALA A 26 -9.52 -1.95 8.55
CA ALA A 26 -9.46 -2.78 7.36
C ALA A 26 -9.91 -1.99 6.13
N ASP A 27 -11.01 -1.25 6.23
CA ASP A 27 -11.55 -0.42 5.16
C ASP A 27 -10.59 0.73 4.81
N ALA A 28 -9.94 1.35 5.79
CA ALA A 28 -8.94 2.37 5.56
C ALA A 28 -7.72 1.85 4.80
N ARG A 29 -7.31 0.59 5.04
CA ARG A 29 -6.24 -0.06 4.29
C ARG A 29 -6.66 -0.45 2.88
N GLN A 30 -7.92 -0.89 2.70
CA GLN A 30 -8.46 -1.29 1.39
C GLN A 30 -8.88 -0.11 0.54
N ASN A 31 -9.21 1.02 1.17
CA ASN A 31 -9.72 2.22 0.50
C ASN A 31 -8.65 3.28 0.24
N LEU A 32 -7.39 2.88 0.13
CA LEU A 32 -6.35 3.78 -0.33
C LEU A 32 -6.67 4.26 -1.74
N THR A 33 -6.77 5.56 -1.91
CA THR A 33 -7.00 6.14 -3.24
C THR A 33 -5.76 5.97 -4.10
N ARG A 34 -5.93 6.16 -5.41
CA ARG A 34 -4.82 6.14 -6.35
C ARG A 34 -3.73 7.14 -5.96
N GLU A 35 -4.12 8.34 -5.58
CA GLU A 35 -3.19 9.39 -5.13
C GLU A 35 -2.46 8.98 -3.85
N ASP A 36 -3.17 8.36 -2.91
CA ASP A 36 -2.57 7.87 -1.65
C ASP A 36 -1.51 6.81 -1.93
N VAL A 37 -1.80 5.86 -2.81
CA VAL A 37 -0.85 4.82 -3.21
C VAL A 37 0.39 5.43 -3.84
N ILE A 38 0.23 6.36 -4.76
CA ILE A 38 1.34 7.05 -5.44
C ILE A 38 2.19 7.82 -4.43
N ARG A 39 1.55 8.56 -3.53
CA ARG A 39 2.26 9.33 -2.51
C ARG A 39 3.06 8.43 -1.58
N LEU A 40 2.46 7.35 -1.11
CA LEU A 40 3.10 6.42 -0.18
C LEU A 40 4.24 5.65 -0.85
N ILE A 41 4.07 5.19 -2.08
CA ILE A 41 5.15 4.50 -2.80
C ILE A 41 6.35 5.42 -3.03
N ARG A 42 6.13 6.71 -3.26
CA ARG A 42 7.21 7.70 -3.34
C ARG A 42 7.95 7.86 -2.01
N GLN A 43 7.21 7.84 -0.90
CA GLN A 43 7.80 7.99 0.43
C GLN A 43 8.66 6.79 0.84
N ILE A 44 8.21 5.57 0.54
CA ILE A 44 8.92 4.35 0.92
C ILE A 44 10.05 3.98 -0.04
N THR A 45 10.08 4.55 -1.23
CA THR A 45 11.11 4.26 -2.22
C THR A 45 12.18 5.37 -2.22
N LYS A 46 13.42 4.97 -2.03
CA LYS A 46 14.58 5.88 -1.96
C LYS A 46 15.42 5.74 -3.20
N GLY A 47 15.97 6.85 -3.68
CA GLY A 47 16.86 6.91 -4.82
C GLY A 47 16.47 8.00 -5.81
N ASP A 48 17.43 8.39 -6.66
CA ASP A 48 17.27 9.51 -7.60
C ASP A 48 16.32 9.19 -8.75
N ARG A 49 16.08 7.90 -9.02
CA ARG A 49 15.26 7.44 -10.14
C ARG A 49 13.85 7.04 -9.75
N THR A 50 13.51 7.18 -8.48
CA THR A 50 12.20 6.79 -7.96
C THR A 50 11.06 7.43 -8.73
N GLU A 51 11.09 8.74 -8.95
CA GLU A 51 10.04 9.46 -9.67
C GLU A 51 9.95 9.04 -11.13
N GLU A 52 11.07 8.86 -11.79
CA GLU A 52 11.10 8.43 -13.19
C GLU A 52 10.48 7.04 -13.35
N ILE A 53 10.84 6.10 -12.48
CA ILE A 53 10.29 4.74 -12.50
C ILE A 53 8.78 4.77 -12.26
N ILE A 54 8.34 5.47 -11.22
CA ILE A 54 6.92 5.57 -10.86
C ILE A 54 6.11 6.22 -11.99
N ASN A 55 6.58 7.36 -12.48
CA ASN A 55 5.88 8.10 -13.54
C ASN A 55 5.79 7.30 -14.84
N ASN A 56 6.89 6.66 -15.24
CA ASN A 56 6.91 5.83 -16.45
C ASN A 56 6.02 4.59 -16.30
N ALA A 57 6.03 3.95 -15.15
CA ALA A 57 5.15 2.81 -14.88
C ALA A 57 3.67 3.21 -14.96
N LEU A 58 3.32 4.36 -14.39
CA LEU A 58 1.96 4.88 -14.43
C LEU A 58 1.52 5.24 -15.84
N GLN A 59 2.40 5.84 -16.63
CA GLN A 59 2.09 6.18 -18.01
C GLN A 59 1.88 4.95 -18.90
N LEU A 60 2.72 3.93 -18.73
CA LEU A 60 2.70 2.74 -19.57
C LEU A 60 1.62 1.74 -19.18
N TYR A 61 1.40 1.56 -17.89
CA TYR A 61 0.58 0.47 -17.37
C TYR A 61 -0.63 0.91 -16.55
N GLY A 62 -0.68 2.16 -16.13
CA GLY A 62 -1.83 2.73 -15.42
C GLY A 62 -2.24 1.89 -14.21
N ASP A 63 -3.43 1.31 -14.26
CA ASP A 63 -4.01 0.57 -13.13
C ASP A 63 -3.19 -0.67 -12.73
N ALA A 64 -2.52 -1.32 -13.68
CA ALA A 64 -1.67 -2.46 -13.38
C ALA A 64 -0.49 -2.04 -12.49
N ALA A 65 0.13 -0.89 -12.78
CA ALA A 65 1.18 -0.34 -11.93
C ALA A 65 0.64 0.04 -10.55
N ILE A 66 -0.54 0.64 -10.48
CA ILE A 66 -1.19 1.00 -9.22
C ILE A 66 -1.43 -0.25 -8.34
N GLN A 67 -1.84 -1.36 -8.92
CA GLN A 67 -2.05 -2.61 -8.17
C GLN A 67 -0.75 -3.11 -7.54
N VAL A 68 0.36 -3.08 -8.27
CA VAL A 68 1.67 -3.47 -7.74
C VAL A 68 2.10 -2.53 -6.62
N PHE A 69 1.98 -1.23 -6.82
CA PHE A 69 2.32 -0.23 -5.82
C PHE A 69 1.45 -0.38 -4.56
N ARG A 70 0.17 -0.66 -4.73
CA ARG A 70 -0.76 -0.91 -3.62
C ARG A 70 -0.31 -2.08 -2.77
N GLN A 71 0.09 -3.19 -3.37
CA GLN A 71 0.61 -4.35 -2.64
C GLN A 71 1.86 -4.00 -1.85
N LEU A 72 2.78 -3.24 -2.43
CA LEU A 72 3.99 -2.80 -1.75
C LEU A 72 3.68 -1.86 -0.58
N VAL A 73 2.75 -0.94 -0.75
CA VAL A 73 2.29 -0.03 0.30
C VAL A 73 1.63 -0.82 1.44
N GLU A 74 0.81 -1.81 1.12
CA GLU A 74 0.17 -2.67 2.12
C GLU A 74 1.21 -3.45 2.93
N LEU A 75 2.25 -3.98 2.29
CA LEU A 75 3.36 -4.63 2.96
C LEU A 75 4.11 -3.68 3.89
N HIS A 76 4.31 -2.44 3.45
CA HIS A 76 4.93 -1.41 4.27
C HIS A 76 4.08 -1.07 5.50
N LEU A 77 2.79 -0.87 5.32
CA LEU A 77 1.86 -0.54 6.41
C LEU A 77 1.72 -1.70 7.41
N SER A 78 1.89 -2.93 6.98
CA SER A 78 1.87 -4.10 7.86
C SER A 78 3.20 -4.36 8.57
N GLY A 79 4.22 -3.55 8.31
CA GLY A 79 5.54 -3.69 8.91
C GLY A 79 6.45 -4.73 8.27
N ARG A 80 6.01 -5.36 7.16
CA ARG A 80 6.79 -6.38 6.44
C ARG A 80 7.82 -5.79 5.50
N LEU A 81 7.66 -4.53 5.12
CA LEU A 81 8.54 -3.81 4.22
C LEU A 81 8.89 -2.47 4.86
N SER A 82 10.18 -2.20 5.08
CA SER A 82 10.62 -0.93 5.67
C SER A 82 10.77 0.16 4.62
N GLU A 83 11.66 -0.01 3.67
CA GLU A 83 11.84 0.90 2.55
C GLU A 83 12.35 0.13 1.33
N LEU A 84 12.20 0.73 0.16
CA LEU A 84 12.69 0.19 -1.10
C LEU A 84 13.73 1.12 -1.69
N GLN A 85 14.73 0.54 -2.35
CA GLN A 85 15.58 1.31 -3.24
C GLN A 85 14.94 1.40 -4.63
N ASP A 86 15.29 2.40 -5.40
CA ASP A 86 14.77 2.61 -6.75
C ASP A 86 15.00 1.39 -7.66
N TYR A 87 16.19 0.79 -7.61
CA TYR A 87 16.47 -0.42 -8.38
C TYR A 87 15.66 -1.62 -7.93
N GLU A 88 15.32 -1.73 -6.64
CA GLU A 88 14.46 -2.79 -6.12
C GLU A 88 13.04 -2.68 -6.67
N LEU A 89 12.50 -1.47 -6.69
CA LEU A 89 11.19 -1.21 -7.29
C LEU A 89 11.20 -1.57 -8.78
N TYR A 90 12.23 -1.17 -9.47
CA TYR A 90 12.42 -1.52 -10.88
C TYR A 90 12.43 -3.04 -11.10
N GLN A 91 13.18 -3.77 -10.29
CA GLN A 91 13.26 -5.24 -10.36
C GLN A 91 11.91 -5.91 -10.09
N ILE A 92 11.15 -5.40 -9.11
CA ILE A 92 9.82 -5.92 -8.79
C ILE A 92 8.88 -5.74 -9.99
N LEU A 93 8.88 -4.56 -10.60
CA LEU A 93 8.07 -4.28 -11.79
C LEU A 93 8.45 -5.22 -12.95
N GLU A 94 9.74 -5.43 -13.18
CA GLU A 94 10.23 -6.37 -14.19
C GLU A 94 9.73 -7.79 -13.94
N ARG A 95 9.79 -8.26 -12.70
CA ARG A 95 9.36 -9.61 -12.32
C ARG A 95 7.87 -9.85 -12.54
N VAL A 96 7.05 -8.85 -12.35
CA VAL A 96 5.60 -8.96 -12.60
C VAL A 96 5.23 -8.70 -14.06
N GLY A 97 6.21 -8.47 -14.93
CA GLY A 97 6.00 -8.28 -16.36
C GLY A 97 5.74 -6.85 -16.78
N LEU A 98 5.97 -5.87 -15.90
CA LEU A 98 5.80 -4.46 -16.19
C LEU A 98 7.16 -3.82 -16.45
N HIS A 99 7.67 -3.99 -17.67
CA HIS A 99 8.95 -3.39 -18.06
C HIS A 99 8.82 -1.87 -18.16
N VAL A 100 9.67 -1.16 -17.40
CA VAL A 100 9.70 0.30 -17.38
C VAL A 100 10.99 0.79 -18.03
N PRO A 101 10.92 1.49 -19.18
CA PRO A 101 12.12 2.09 -19.75
C PRO A 101 12.58 3.25 -18.88
N ILE A 102 13.88 3.28 -18.59
CA ILE A 102 14.53 4.36 -17.83
C ILE A 102 15.47 5.09 -18.78
N ARG A 103 15.31 6.41 -18.90
CA ARG A 103 16.14 7.24 -19.74
C ARG A 103 17.56 7.42 -19.19
N THR A 104 17.68 7.45 -17.87
CA THR A 104 18.97 7.48 -17.20
C THR A 104 19.50 6.06 -17.07
N ARG A 105 20.57 5.74 -17.76
CA ARG A 105 21.19 4.43 -17.66
C ARG A 105 21.63 4.17 -16.24
N ILE A 106 21.03 3.17 -15.62
CA ILE A 106 21.57 2.56 -14.41
C ILE A 106 22.85 1.84 -14.86
N ARG A 107 23.99 2.42 -14.59
CA ARG A 107 25.25 1.70 -14.70
C ARG A 107 25.29 0.70 -13.56
N ILE A 108 24.88 -0.51 -13.83
CA ILE A 108 25.21 -1.63 -12.98
C ILE A 108 26.65 -1.98 -13.32
N VAL A 109 27.54 -1.48 -12.52
CA VAL A 109 28.93 -1.89 -12.58
C VAL A 109 29.10 -3.10 -11.70
#